data_a840f0f6ee35b44dc1a19bbee4bae15c
#
_entry.id   a840f0f6ee35b44dc1a19bbee4bae15c
#
_cell.length_a   1.000
_cell.length_b   1.000
_cell.length_c   1.000
_cell.angle_alpha   90.00
_cell.angle_beta   90.00
_cell.angle_gamma   90.00
#
_symmetry.space_group_name_H-M   'P 1'
#
loop_
_entity.id
_entity.type
_entity.pdbx_description
1 polymer ?
#
loop_
_entity_poly.entity_id
_entity_poly.type
_entity_poly.pdbx_seq_one_letter_code
_entity_poly.pdbx_strand_id
1 'polypeptide(L)' 'VERAIIRRMIQLIREHYKEDFNWESHRLHRVVVLSAREKDTAGLEDFLMREFFVTPPR' A
#
# COMPACT_ATOMS: atom_id res chain seq x y z
N VAL A 1 -6.36 -13.12 -6.91
CA VAL A 1 -5.26 -12.74 -7.77
C VAL A 1 -4.74 -11.37 -7.41
N GLU A 2 -5.61 -10.37 -7.31
CA GLU A 2 -5.18 -9.01 -6.94
C GLU A 2 -4.52 -8.99 -5.56
N ARG A 3 -5.07 -9.74 -4.61
CA ARG A 3 -4.48 -9.80 -3.27
C ARG A 3 -3.10 -10.43 -3.28
N ALA A 4 -2.88 -11.42 -4.14
CA ALA A 4 -1.57 -12.04 -4.24
C ALA A 4 -0.53 -11.04 -4.74
N ILE A 5 -0.92 -10.22 -5.71
CA ILE A 5 -0.06 -9.17 -6.23
C ILE A 5 0.27 -8.16 -5.13
N ILE A 6 -0.75 -7.72 -4.40
CA ILE A 6 -0.58 -6.74 -3.33
C ILE A 6 0.29 -7.31 -2.21
N ARG A 7 0.09 -8.57 -1.85
CA ARG A 7 0.91 -9.22 -0.82
C ARG A 7 2.37 -9.29 -1.23
N ARG A 8 2.62 -9.55 -2.50
CA ARG A 8 3.99 -9.57 -3.02
C ARG A 8 4.60 -8.18 -2.94
N MET A 9 3.85 -7.15 -3.27
CA MET A 9 4.31 -5.77 -3.15
C MET A 9 4.65 -5.44 -1.70
N ILE A 10 3.79 -5.83 -0.78
CA ILE A 10 4.03 -5.59 0.65
C ILE A 10 5.30 -6.30 1.11
N GLN A 11 5.51 -7.52 0.65
CA GLN A 11 6.71 -8.27 0.98
C GLN A 11 7.96 -7.52 0.53
N LEU A 12 7.94 -7.01 -0.70
CA LEU A 12 9.06 -6.25 -1.24
C LEU A 12 9.27 -4.94 -0.47
N ILE A 13 8.19 -4.28 -0.12
CA ILE A 13 8.26 -3.06 0.68
C ILE A 13 8.93 -3.34 2.02
N ARG A 14 8.58 -4.45 2.66
CA ARG A 14 9.14 -4.83 3.95
C ARG A 14 10.61 -5.19 3.89
N GLU A 15 11.11 -5.56 2.73
CA GLU A 15 12.54 -5.81 2.58
C GLU A 15 13.34 -4.51 2.63
N HIS A 16 12.71 -3.39 2.31
CA HIS A 16 13.34 -2.09 2.29
C HIS A 16 12.94 -1.20 3.47
N TYR A 17 11.69 -1.34 3.94
CA TYR A 17 11.14 -0.51 5.00
C TYR A 17 10.56 -1.39 6.09
N LYS A 18 10.89 -1.09 7.33
CA LYS A 18 10.38 -1.84 8.48
C LYS A 18 9.51 -0.99 9.40
N GLU A 19 9.43 0.29 9.10
CA GLU A 19 8.64 1.25 9.86
C GLU A 19 7.83 2.07 8.87
N ASP A 20 7.48 3.29 9.23
CA ASP A 20 6.72 4.16 8.36
C ASP A 20 7.57 4.59 7.16
N PHE A 21 6.92 4.76 6.03
CA PHE A 21 7.58 5.23 4.83
C PHE A 21 6.66 6.15 4.05
N ASN A 22 7.24 7.00 3.22
CA ASN A 22 6.48 7.93 2.39
C ASN A 22 6.06 7.25 1.10
N TRP A 23 4.79 7.40 0.76
CA TRP A 23 4.23 6.87 -0.47
C TRP A 23 3.64 8.00 -1.29
N GLU A 24 4.10 8.15 -2.53
CA GLU A 24 3.53 9.14 -3.43
C GLU A 24 2.28 8.54 -4.07
N SER A 25 1.11 9.03 -3.64
CA SER A 25 -0.15 8.51 -4.13
C SER A 25 -0.60 9.27 -5.36
N HIS A 26 -0.64 8.59 -6.48
CA HIS A 26 -1.15 9.19 -7.72
C HIS A 26 -2.66 9.41 -7.62
N ARG A 27 -3.35 8.53 -6.90
CA ARG A 27 -4.79 8.64 -6.72
C ARG A 27 -5.17 9.88 -5.91
N LEU A 28 -4.39 10.18 -4.88
CA LEU A 28 -4.66 11.30 -3.98
C LEU A 28 -3.89 12.56 -4.35
N HIS A 29 -2.97 12.46 -5.31
CA HIS A 29 -2.11 13.56 -5.74
C HIS A 29 -1.31 14.17 -4.59
N ARG A 30 -0.83 13.31 -3.69
CA ARG A 30 -0.01 13.77 -2.57
C ARG A 30 0.80 12.62 -1.99
N VAL A 31 1.78 12.98 -1.18
CA VAL A 31 2.56 11.98 -0.44
C VAL A 31 1.82 11.65 0.86
N VAL A 32 1.68 10.37 1.13
CA VAL A 32 1.08 9.88 2.37
C VAL A 32 2.08 9.00 3.09
N VAL A 33 1.96 8.94 4.40
CA VAL A 33 2.81 8.08 5.22
C VAL A 33 2.10 6.74 5.41
N LEU A 34 2.76 5.68 5.01
CA LEU A 34 2.24 4.32 5.17
C LEU A 34 3.13 3.55 6.14
N SER A 35 2.57 2.52 6.77
CA SER A 35 3.30 1.70 7.72
C SER A 35 3.62 0.35 7.13
N ALA A 36 4.90 -0.02 7.18
CA ALA A 36 5.36 -1.34 6.77
C ALA A 36 5.40 -2.33 7.95
N ARG A 37 4.88 -1.91 9.11
CA ARG A 37 4.86 -2.77 10.29
C ARG A 37 3.89 -3.93 10.11
N GLU A 38 4.27 -5.06 10.66
CA GLU A 38 3.47 -6.28 10.54
C GLU A 38 2.05 -6.12 11.08
N LYS A 39 1.90 -5.41 12.18
CA LYS A 39 0.59 -5.15 12.78
C LYS A 39 -0.32 -4.31 11.91
N ASP A 40 0.25 -3.57 10.96
CA ASP A 40 -0.49 -2.67 10.09
C ASP A 40 -0.68 -3.24 8.67
N THR A 41 -0.41 -4.54 8.51
CA THR A 41 -0.51 -5.19 7.21
C THR A 41 -1.90 -5.04 6.58
N ALA A 42 -2.95 -5.22 7.37
CA ALA A 42 -4.30 -5.14 6.85
C ALA A 42 -4.61 -3.75 6.30
N GLY A 43 -4.18 -2.70 7.01
CA GLY A 43 -4.37 -1.34 6.54
C GLY A 43 -3.58 -1.04 5.28
N LEU A 44 -2.33 -1.51 5.24
CA LEU A 44 -1.48 -1.31 4.07
C LEU A 44 -2.05 -2.05 2.86
N GLU A 45 -2.49 -3.28 3.05
CA GLU A 45 -3.10 -4.07 1.99
C GLU A 45 -4.35 -3.37 1.44
N ASP A 46 -5.22 -2.88 2.33
CA ASP A 46 -6.42 -2.17 1.94
C ASP A 46 -6.09 -0.90 1.15
N PHE A 47 -5.13 -0.14 1.60
CA PHE A 47 -4.71 1.06 0.90
C PHE A 47 -4.21 0.75 -0.51
N LEU A 48 -3.34 -0.25 -0.64
CA LEU A 48 -2.78 -0.61 -1.93
C LEU A 48 -3.83 -1.19 -2.87
N MET A 49 -4.79 -1.92 -2.34
CA MET A 49 -5.90 -2.41 -3.14
C MET A 49 -6.68 -1.26 -3.75
N ARG A 50 -6.97 -0.24 -2.96
CA ARG A 50 -7.68 0.94 -3.44
C ARG A 50 -6.83 1.74 -4.41
N GLU A 51 -5.53 1.80 -4.18
CA GLU A 51 -4.63 2.56 -5.03
C GLU A 51 -4.55 2.01 -6.44
N PHE A 52 -4.54 0.69 -6.57
CA PHE A 52 -4.26 0.06 -7.85
C PHE A 52 -5.46 -0.64 -8.50
N PHE A 53 -6.43 -1.09 -7.72
CA PHE A 53 -7.50 -1.93 -8.24
C PHE A 53 -8.89 -1.36 -8.09
N VAL A 54 -9.08 -0.41 -7.20
CA VAL A 54 -10.39 0.21 -7.03
C VAL A 54 -10.36 1.59 -7.66
N THR A 55 -11.14 1.76 -8.71
CA THR A 55 -11.27 3.05 -9.38
C THR A 55 -12.52 3.73 -8.86
N PRO A 56 -12.41 4.93 -8.28
CA PRO A 56 -13.59 5.63 -7.80
C PRO A 56 -14.54 5.95 -8.95
N PRO A 57 -15.84 5.87 -8.72
CA PRO A 57 -16.81 6.24 -9.74
C PRO A 57 -16.72 7.73 -10.05
N ARG A 58 -17.07 8.05 -11.26
CA ARG A 58 -17.06 9.44 -11.70
C ARG A 58 -18.46 9.99 -11.81
#